data_77e8612183d937fa2b43f53a7bfc3b24
#
_entry.id   77e8612183d937fa2b43f53a7bfc3b24
#
_cell.length_a   1.000
_cell.length_b   1.000
_cell.length_c   1.000
_cell.angle_alpha   90.00
_cell.angle_beta   90.00
_cell.angle_gamma   90.00
#
_symmetry.space_group_name_H-M   'P 1'
#
loop_
_entity.id
_entity.type
_entity.pdbx_description
1 polymer ?
#
loop_
_entity_poly.entity_id
_entity_poly.type
_entity_poly.pdbx_seq_one_letter_code
_entity_poly.pdbx_strand_id
1 'polypeptide(L)'
;MLFRSEIETPVLIKSTPEGARDYLVPSRIQQGQFYALPQSPQLFKQLLMCSGYDRYFQIAKCFRDEDLRADRQPEFTQIDMELSFVDVDDVIEVNERLLAKLFKEVLGVEVSLPIQRMTWQEAMDRFGSDKPDIRFGMELTNVTDVVKDCEFVVFKNAIENGGTDRKSVV
;
A
#
# COMPACT_ATOMS: atom_id res chain seq x y z
N MET A 1 -3.44 5.03 -24.65
CA MET A 1 -2.75 3.87 -24.04
C MET A 1 -1.62 4.41 -23.17
N LEU A 2 -1.71 4.27 -21.85
CA LEU A 2 -0.76 4.85 -20.87
C LEU A 2 0.52 4.01 -20.74
N PHE A 3 0.42 2.70 -20.90
CA PHE A 3 1.55 1.77 -20.82
C PHE A 3 1.80 1.16 -22.19
N ARG A 4 3.08 1.02 -22.55
CA ARG A 4 3.49 0.48 -23.86
C ARG A 4 3.83 -1.00 -23.84
N SER A 5 4.20 -1.53 -22.66
CA SER A 5 4.69 -2.90 -22.59
C SER A 5 4.11 -3.64 -21.39
N GLU A 6 3.32 -4.66 -21.67
CA GLU A 6 2.98 -5.71 -20.72
C GLU A 6 4.05 -6.79 -20.83
N ILE A 7 4.74 -7.07 -19.72
CA ILE A 7 5.86 -8.01 -19.71
C ILE A 7 5.70 -8.96 -18.54
N GLU A 8 5.54 -10.25 -18.85
CA GLU A 8 5.56 -11.31 -17.85
C GLU A 8 6.99 -11.59 -17.38
N THR A 9 7.15 -11.74 -16.08
CA THR A 9 8.44 -12.05 -15.45
C THR A 9 8.42 -13.46 -14.84
N PRO A 10 9.59 -14.11 -14.70
CA PRO A 10 9.66 -15.44 -14.09
C PRO A 10 9.12 -15.50 -12.67
N VAL A 11 8.44 -16.61 -12.33
CA VAL A 11 7.92 -16.89 -10.99
C VAL A 11 8.93 -17.70 -10.15
N LEU A 12 9.71 -18.59 -10.76
CA LEU A 12 10.79 -19.29 -10.05
C LEU A 12 12.06 -18.46 -10.13
N ILE A 13 12.39 -17.79 -9.03
CA ILE A 13 13.51 -16.85 -8.95
C ILE A 13 14.47 -17.22 -7.81
N LYS A 14 15.51 -16.44 -7.65
CA LYS A 14 16.36 -16.48 -6.44
C LYS A 14 15.67 -15.68 -5.33
N SER A 15 15.78 -16.14 -4.09
CA SER A 15 15.32 -15.38 -2.91
C SER A 15 15.90 -13.97 -2.90
N THR A 16 15.03 -12.98 -2.65
CA THR A 16 15.38 -11.56 -2.54
C THR A 16 14.82 -11.00 -1.24
N PRO A 17 15.59 -10.18 -0.50
CA PRO A 17 15.13 -9.61 0.77
C PRO A 17 14.15 -8.44 0.51
N GLU A 18 12.87 -8.72 0.40
CA GLU A 18 11.81 -7.72 0.14
C GLU A 18 10.90 -7.44 1.36
N GLY A 19 11.30 -7.86 2.55
CA GLY A 19 10.60 -7.55 3.79
C GLY A 19 9.73 -8.67 4.37
N ALA A 20 9.14 -9.53 3.54
CA ALA A 20 8.44 -10.75 3.97
C ALA A 20 9.35 -11.98 3.88
N ARG A 21 8.88 -13.13 4.38
CA ARG A 21 9.54 -14.41 4.13
C ARG A 21 9.10 -14.96 2.77
N ASP A 22 10.08 -15.60 2.08
CA ASP A 22 9.83 -16.23 0.80
C ASP A 22 9.32 -17.65 0.97
N TYR A 23 8.45 -18.09 0.07
CA TYR A 23 8.19 -19.51 -0.14
C TYR A 23 9.31 -20.11 -0.96
N LEU A 24 9.92 -21.19 -0.45
CA LEU A 24 11.03 -21.86 -1.11
C LEU A 24 10.56 -23.11 -1.86
N VAL A 25 11.08 -23.30 -3.06
CA VAL A 25 10.82 -24.47 -3.91
C VAL A 25 12.12 -25.24 -4.07
N PRO A 26 12.24 -26.49 -3.56
CA PRO A 26 13.47 -27.27 -3.68
C PRO A 26 13.83 -27.55 -5.14
N SER A 27 15.11 -27.43 -5.48
CA SER A 27 15.62 -27.83 -6.79
C SER A 27 15.83 -29.34 -6.84
N ARG A 28 15.17 -30.03 -7.75
CA ARG A 28 15.37 -31.46 -7.98
C ARG A 28 16.75 -31.77 -8.58
N ILE A 29 17.28 -30.87 -9.36
CA ILE A 29 18.54 -31.07 -10.11
C ILE A 29 19.75 -30.72 -9.26
N GLN A 30 19.66 -29.70 -8.42
CA GLN A 30 20.76 -29.24 -7.59
C GLN A 30 20.43 -29.43 -6.11
N GLN A 31 21.01 -30.46 -5.51
CA GLN A 31 20.80 -30.79 -4.10
C GLN A 31 21.23 -29.63 -3.19
N GLY A 32 20.37 -29.30 -2.22
CA GLY A 32 20.61 -28.21 -1.28
C GLY A 32 20.38 -26.81 -1.84
N GLN A 33 19.93 -26.69 -3.08
CA GLN A 33 19.55 -25.40 -3.68
C GLN A 33 18.03 -25.26 -3.78
N PHE A 34 17.57 -24.00 -3.72
CA PHE A 34 16.17 -23.66 -3.72
C PHE A 34 15.91 -22.51 -4.69
N TYR A 35 14.77 -22.57 -5.34
CA TYR A 35 14.12 -21.40 -5.92
C TYR A 35 13.27 -20.73 -4.86
N ALA A 36 12.93 -19.47 -5.06
CA ALA A 36 11.92 -18.75 -4.28
C ALA A 36 10.78 -18.31 -5.17
N LEU A 37 9.57 -18.22 -4.60
CA LEU A 37 8.44 -17.59 -5.24
C LEU A 37 8.52 -16.07 -5.00
N PRO A 38 8.20 -15.21 -6.00
CA PRO A 38 8.39 -13.77 -5.89
C PRO A 38 7.41 -13.13 -4.93
N GLN A 39 7.89 -12.25 -4.06
CA GLN A 39 7.05 -11.36 -3.27
C GLN A 39 6.44 -10.23 -4.12
N SER A 40 7.18 -9.83 -5.13
CA SER A 40 6.81 -8.93 -6.22
C SER A 40 7.81 -9.11 -7.37
N PRO A 41 7.54 -8.61 -8.60
CA PRO A 41 8.51 -8.64 -9.71
C PRO A 41 9.59 -7.56 -9.61
N GLN A 42 9.94 -7.11 -8.39
CA GLN A 42 10.80 -5.95 -8.12
C GLN A 42 12.14 -5.97 -8.87
N LEU A 43 12.85 -7.09 -8.84
CA LEU A 43 14.14 -7.21 -9.50
C LEU A 43 14.02 -7.04 -11.01
N PHE A 44 13.03 -7.68 -11.60
CA PHE A 44 12.84 -7.66 -13.06
C PHE A 44 12.35 -6.32 -13.56
N LYS A 45 11.37 -5.69 -12.90
CA LYS A 45 10.90 -4.37 -13.31
C LYS A 45 12.00 -3.31 -13.21
N GLN A 46 12.86 -3.39 -12.19
CA GLN A 46 14.03 -2.52 -12.08
C GLN A 46 15.02 -2.72 -13.26
N LEU A 47 15.30 -3.98 -13.62
CA LEU A 47 16.13 -4.29 -14.79
C LEU A 47 15.50 -3.80 -16.09
N LEU A 48 14.20 -3.90 -16.24
CA LEU A 48 13.46 -3.39 -17.39
C LEU A 48 13.61 -1.87 -17.52
N MET A 49 13.48 -1.12 -16.40
CA MET A 49 13.73 0.33 -16.40
C MET A 49 15.16 0.67 -16.82
N CYS A 50 16.17 -0.05 -16.29
CA CYS A 50 17.56 0.11 -16.68
C CYS A 50 17.81 -0.24 -18.16
N SER A 51 16.97 -1.09 -18.73
CA SER A 51 17.06 -1.51 -20.15
C SER A 51 16.31 -0.59 -21.11
N GLY A 52 15.72 0.51 -20.61
CA GLY A 52 15.03 1.50 -21.42
C GLY A 52 13.53 1.23 -21.65
N TYR A 53 12.92 0.38 -20.84
CA TYR A 53 11.47 0.23 -20.82
C TYR A 53 10.85 1.30 -19.92
N ASP A 54 10.52 2.44 -20.47
CA ASP A 54 10.06 3.60 -19.70
C ASP A 54 8.74 3.38 -18.97
N ARG A 55 7.91 2.46 -19.44
CA ARG A 55 6.58 2.17 -18.85
C ARG A 55 6.28 0.69 -18.97
N TYR A 56 6.30 0.03 -17.85
CA TYR A 56 6.02 -1.39 -17.68
C TYR A 56 4.76 -1.59 -16.83
N PHE A 57 4.00 -2.65 -17.15
CA PHE A 57 3.02 -3.22 -16.23
C PHE A 57 2.92 -4.72 -16.40
N GLN A 58 2.42 -5.37 -15.38
CA GLN A 58 2.14 -6.81 -15.36
C GLN A 58 1.00 -7.10 -14.39
N ILE A 59 0.18 -8.09 -14.72
CA ILE A 59 -0.73 -8.74 -13.77
C ILE A 59 0.07 -9.85 -13.09
N ALA A 60 0.73 -9.53 -11.99
CA ALA A 60 1.72 -10.37 -11.35
C ALA A 60 1.14 -11.24 -10.24
N LYS A 61 1.51 -12.53 -10.21
CA LYS A 61 1.32 -13.39 -9.05
C LYS A 61 2.42 -13.13 -8.03
N CYS A 62 1.99 -12.86 -6.79
CA CYS A 62 2.88 -12.54 -5.68
C CYS A 62 2.61 -13.48 -4.49
N PHE A 63 3.67 -13.78 -3.74
CA PHE A 63 3.65 -14.75 -2.67
C PHE A 63 4.38 -14.19 -1.45
N ARG A 64 3.76 -14.26 -0.27
CA ARG A 64 4.37 -13.82 0.99
C ARG A 64 4.01 -14.78 2.10
N ASP A 65 5.03 -15.31 2.75
CA ASP A 65 4.88 -16.15 3.95
C ASP A 65 4.78 -15.25 5.19
N GLU A 66 3.59 -14.70 5.38
CA GLU A 66 3.26 -13.80 6.49
C GLU A 66 2.00 -14.28 7.21
N ASP A 67 1.83 -13.82 8.45
CA ASP A 67 0.59 -14.04 9.20
C ASP A 67 -0.61 -13.43 8.48
N LEU A 68 -1.66 -14.22 8.34
CA LEU A 68 -2.90 -13.78 7.72
C LEU A 68 -3.59 -12.75 8.61
N ARG A 69 -3.87 -11.58 8.06
CA ARG A 69 -4.58 -10.49 8.73
C ARG A 69 -5.64 -9.92 7.80
N ALA A 70 -6.87 -9.82 8.28
CA ALA A 70 -8.00 -9.29 7.54
C ALA A 70 -8.12 -9.91 6.14
N ASP A 71 -7.82 -9.16 5.09
CA ASP A 71 -7.89 -9.55 3.68
C ASP A 71 -6.58 -10.06 3.08
N ARG A 72 -5.50 -10.16 3.88
CA ARG A 72 -4.21 -10.65 3.38
C ARG A 72 -4.23 -12.14 3.12
N GLN A 73 -3.72 -12.51 1.96
CA GLN A 73 -3.56 -13.90 1.53
C GLN A 73 -2.08 -14.18 1.22
N PRO A 74 -1.60 -15.44 1.41
CA PRO A 74 -0.21 -15.80 1.12
C PRO A 74 0.09 -15.78 -0.38
N GLU A 75 -0.91 -15.98 -1.21
CA GLU A 75 -0.89 -15.79 -2.66
C GLU A 75 -1.91 -14.72 -3.05
N PHE A 76 -1.47 -13.76 -3.84
CA PHE A 76 -2.34 -12.69 -4.34
C PHE A 76 -1.87 -12.18 -5.69
N THR A 77 -2.71 -11.40 -6.34
CA THR A 77 -2.41 -10.82 -7.65
C THR A 77 -2.27 -9.31 -7.53
N GLN A 78 -1.22 -8.76 -8.12
CA GLN A 78 -1.01 -7.32 -8.21
C GLN A 78 -1.15 -6.83 -9.65
N ILE A 79 -1.68 -5.62 -9.82
CA ILE A 79 -1.41 -4.82 -11.00
C ILE A 79 -0.10 -4.09 -10.68
N ASP A 80 1.01 -4.66 -11.15
CA ASP A 80 2.33 -4.09 -10.91
C ASP A 80 2.72 -3.15 -12.03
N MET A 81 3.18 -1.96 -11.68
CA MET A 81 3.52 -0.92 -12.64
C MET A 81 4.84 -0.25 -12.26
N GLU A 82 5.64 0.09 -13.26
CA GLU A 82 6.87 0.87 -13.07
C GLU A 82 6.99 1.91 -14.19
N LEU A 83 7.36 3.12 -13.81
CA LEU A 83 7.51 4.25 -14.73
C LEU A 83 8.84 4.95 -14.50
N SER A 84 9.54 5.28 -15.60
CA SER A 84 10.77 6.07 -15.58
C SER A 84 10.46 7.54 -15.86
N PHE A 85 11.32 8.44 -15.36
CA PHE A 85 11.28 9.88 -15.64
C PHE A 85 9.95 10.55 -15.28
N VAL A 86 9.40 10.19 -14.13
CA VAL A 86 8.13 10.71 -13.62
C VAL A 86 8.26 11.20 -12.18
N ASP A 87 7.43 12.15 -11.80
CA ASP A 87 7.30 12.62 -10.43
C ASP A 87 6.10 11.96 -9.72
N VAL A 88 5.94 12.28 -8.45
CA VAL A 88 4.87 11.72 -7.59
C VAL A 88 3.48 11.98 -8.18
N ASP A 89 3.27 13.17 -8.71
CA ASP A 89 1.97 13.57 -9.27
C ASP A 89 1.61 12.78 -10.52
N ASP A 90 2.58 12.44 -11.36
CA ASP A 90 2.37 11.60 -12.53
C ASP A 90 1.90 10.18 -12.14
N VAL A 91 2.52 9.61 -11.09
CA VAL A 91 2.14 8.28 -10.58
C VAL A 91 0.72 8.32 -9.98
N ILE A 92 0.40 9.37 -9.24
CA ILE A 92 -0.93 9.53 -8.65
C ILE A 92 -1.98 9.66 -9.76
N GLU A 93 -1.76 10.52 -10.76
CA GLU A 93 -2.70 10.71 -11.88
C GLU A 93 -3.00 9.40 -12.62
N VAL A 94 -1.97 8.59 -12.89
CA VAL A 94 -2.14 7.28 -13.54
C VAL A 94 -3.04 6.38 -12.71
N ASN A 95 -2.82 6.30 -11.39
CA ASN A 95 -3.61 5.47 -10.50
C ASN A 95 -5.05 6.00 -10.33
N GLU A 96 -5.25 7.30 -10.20
CA GLU A 96 -6.57 7.91 -10.14
C GLU A 96 -7.41 7.58 -11.38
N ARG A 97 -6.83 7.71 -12.57
CA ARG A 97 -7.49 7.37 -13.82
C ARG A 97 -7.81 5.89 -13.94
N LEU A 98 -6.91 5.01 -13.48
CA LEU A 98 -7.15 3.57 -13.43
C LEU A 98 -8.33 3.25 -12.52
N LEU A 99 -8.34 3.77 -11.29
CA LEU A 99 -9.42 3.55 -10.33
C LEU A 99 -10.75 4.09 -10.84
N ALA A 100 -10.79 5.33 -11.33
CA ALA A 100 -12.01 5.93 -11.87
C ALA A 100 -12.59 5.10 -13.02
N LYS A 101 -11.73 4.61 -13.91
CA LYS A 101 -12.16 3.73 -15.02
C LYS A 101 -12.70 2.39 -14.52
N LEU A 102 -12.01 1.73 -13.59
CA LEU A 102 -12.45 0.46 -13.02
C LEU A 102 -13.80 0.59 -12.31
N PHE A 103 -13.97 1.59 -11.48
CA PHE A 103 -15.24 1.83 -10.78
C PHE A 103 -16.38 2.11 -11.77
N LYS A 104 -16.13 2.89 -12.79
CA LYS A 104 -17.13 3.19 -13.82
C LYS A 104 -17.51 1.96 -14.64
N GLU A 105 -16.54 1.19 -15.15
CA GLU A 105 -16.80 0.07 -16.03
C GLU A 105 -17.32 -1.18 -15.32
N VAL A 106 -16.88 -1.42 -14.09
CA VAL A 106 -17.24 -2.62 -13.33
C VAL A 106 -18.47 -2.41 -12.45
N LEU A 107 -18.56 -1.27 -11.80
CA LEU A 107 -19.60 -0.99 -10.80
C LEU A 107 -20.63 0.06 -11.27
N GLY A 108 -20.38 0.74 -12.38
CA GLY A 108 -21.23 1.84 -12.86
C GLY A 108 -21.14 3.10 -11.96
N VAL A 109 -20.13 3.19 -11.10
CA VAL A 109 -19.94 4.30 -10.16
C VAL A 109 -18.94 5.29 -10.72
N GLU A 110 -19.32 6.57 -10.75
CA GLU A 110 -18.40 7.65 -11.12
C GLU A 110 -17.60 8.12 -9.91
N VAL A 111 -16.28 8.09 -10.01
CA VAL A 111 -15.35 8.61 -9.02
C VAL A 111 -14.92 10.01 -9.45
N SER A 112 -15.13 10.99 -8.58
CA SER A 112 -14.68 12.37 -8.85
C SER A 112 -13.15 12.46 -8.79
N LEU A 113 -12.56 13.13 -9.78
CA LEU A 113 -11.13 13.39 -9.83
C LEU A 113 -10.83 14.89 -9.68
N PRO A 114 -9.72 15.29 -9.08
CA PRO A 114 -8.74 14.44 -8.39
C PRO A 114 -9.30 13.86 -7.09
N ILE A 115 -8.81 12.68 -6.68
CA ILE A 115 -9.13 12.10 -5.38
C ILE A 115 -8.54 12.99 -4.29
N GLN A 116 -9.27 13.16 -3.18
CA GLN A 116 -8.82 13.99 -2.08
C GLN A 116 -7.47 13.51 -1.54
N ARG A 117 -6.53 14.45 -1.43
CA ARG A 117 -5.21 14.20 -0.82
C ARG A 117 -5.18 14.77 0.59
N MET A 118 -4.54 14.07 1.48
CA MET A 118 -4.23 14.54 2.83
C MET A 118 -2.85 14.05 3.25
N THR A 119 -2.22 14.79 4.16
CA THR A 119 -0.95 14.38 4.74
C THR A 119 -1.17 13.23 5.72
N TRP A 120 -0.10 12.47 6.01
CA TRP A 120 -0.16 11.44 7.05
C TRP A 120 -0.58 12.05 8.40
N GLN A 121 -0.02 13.20 8.76
CA GLN A 121 -0.36 13.89 10.00
C GLN A 121 -1.85 14.26 10.07
N GLU A 122 -2.40 14.79 8.98
CA GLU A 122 -3.82 15.11 8.90
C GLU A 122 -4.71 13.87 9.02
N ALA A 123 -4.33 12.76 8.37
CA ALA A 123 -5.07 11.51 8.47
C ALA A 123 -5.07 10.97 9.91
N MET A 124 -3.91 11.01 10.58
CA MET A 124 -3.80 10.60 11.97
C MET A 124 -4.54 11.54 12.93
N ASP A 125 -4.48 12.84 12.68
CA ASP A 125 -5.13 13.84 13.54
C ASP A 125 -6.66 13.77 13.46
N ARG A 126 -7.20 13.60 12.28
CA ARG A 126 -8.65 13.58 12.05
C ARG A 126 -9.28 12.20 12.21
N PHE A 127 -8.59 11.13 11.84
CA PHE A 127 -9.17 9.79 11.76
C PHE A 127 -8.46 8.72 12.58
N GLY A 128 -7.25 8.99 13.08
CA GLY A 128 -6.46 8.01 13.83
C GLY A 128 -5.96 6.83 12.99
N SER A 129 -5.95 6.96 11.68
CA SER A 129 -5.61 5.90 10.73
C SER A 129 -4.92 6.47 9.51
N ASP A 130 -3.95 5.75 8.97
CA ASP A 130 -3.31 6.03 7.66
C ASP A 130 -4.19 5.62 6.46
N LYS A 131 -5.34 5.02 6.72
CA LYS A 131 -6.35 4.61 5.73
C LYS A 131 -7.74 5.10 6.14
N PRO A 132 -7.95 6.42 6.18
CA PRO A 132 -9.20 6.97 6.69
C PRO A 132 -10.38 6.65 5.75
N ASP A 133 -11.50 6.26 6.33
CA ASP A 133 -12.77 6.21 5.62
C ASP A 133 -13.48 7.55 5.76
N ILE A 134 -13.43 8.37 4.73
CA ILE A 134 -13.99 9.71 4.72
C ILE A 134 -15.49 9.76 4.36
N ARG A 135 -16.12 8.60 4.13
CA ARG A 135 -17.57 8.51 3.84
C ARG A 135 -18.42 8.81 5.07
N PHE A 136 -17.83 8.65 6.24
CA PHE A 136 -18.46 8.92 7.54
C PHE A 136 -17.88 10.18 8.14
N GLY A 137 -18.72 11.10 8.61
CA GLY A 137 -18.30 12.35 9.25
C GLY A 137 -17.79 12.18 10.70
N MET A 138 -17.15 11.06 11.03
CA MET A 138 -16.69 10.71 12.38
C MET A 138 -15.21 11.09 12.54
N GLU A 139 -14.93 12.38 12.65
CA GLU A 139 -13.56 12.84 12.90
C GLU A 139 -13.22 12.83 14.40
N LEU A 140 -11.94 12.63 14.69
CA LEU A 140 -11.42 12.73 16.04
C LEU A 140 -11.30 14.20 16.45
N THR A 141 -11.81 14.54 17.61
CA THR A 141 -11.65 15.87 18.21
C THR A 141 -10.65 15.81 19.35
N ASN A 142 -9.70 16.75 19.40
CA ASN A 142 -8.77 16.87 20.51
C ASN A 142 -9.51 17.41 21.74
N VAL A 143 -9.53 16.60 22.79
CA VAL A 143 -10.18 16.94 24.08
C VAL A 143 -9.16 17.21 25.21
N THR A 144 -7.89 17.30 24.87
CA THR A 144 -6.80 17.51 25.85
C THR A 144 -7.08 18.70 26.78
N ASP A 145 -7.56 19.82 26.26
CA ASP A 145 -7.87 21.02 27.06
C ASP A 145 -9.06 20.81 28.01
N VAL A 146 -9.95 19.88 27.69
CA VAL A 146 -11.11 19.55 28.53
C VAL A 146 -10.71 18.66 29.70
N VAL A 147 -9.75 17.75 29.46
CA VAL A 147 -9.36 16.72 30.44
C VAL A 147 -8.09 17.06 31.22
N LYS A 148 -7.38 18.11 30.87
CA LYS A 148 -6.09 18.49 31.53
C LYS A 148 -6.19 18.71 33.04
N ASP A 149 -7.33 19.22 33.50
CA ASP A 149 -7.57 19.55 34.92
C ASP A 149 -8.35 18.42 35.65
N CYS A 150 -8.61 17.27 34.98
CA CYS A 150 -9.32 16.19 35.62
C CYS A 150 -8.38 15.39 36.57
N GLU A 151 -8.97 14.78 37.61
CA GLU A 151 -8.23 13.97 38.59
C GLU A 151 -7.86 12.56 38.08
N PHE A 152 -8.29 12.20 36.87
CA PHE A 152 -8.05 10.87 36.34
C PHE A 152 -6.58 10.69 35.92
N VAL A 153 -5.86 9.86 36.66
CA VAL A 153 -4.41 9.69 36.57
C VAL A 153 -3.92 9.32 35.16
N VAL A 154 -4.71 8.54 34.41
CA VAL A 154 -4.32 8.11 33.05
C VAL A 154 -4.23 9.30 32.09
N PHE A 155 -5.21 10.21 32.13
CA PHE A 155 -5.19 11.42 31.30
C PHE A 155 -4.06 12.35 31.73
N LYS A 156 -3.89 12.52 33.05
CA LYS A 156 -2.83 13.37 33.58
C LYS A 156 -1.45 12.92 33.16
N ASN A 157 -1.15 11.63 33.31
CA ASN A 157 0.11 11.05 32.88
C ASN A 157 0.34 11.14 31.38
N ALA A 158 -0.71 10.94 30.55
CA ALA A 158 -0.61 11.06 29.12
C ALA A 158 -0.24 12.48 28.70
N ILE A 159 -0.90 13.48 29.29
CA ILE A 159 -0.63 14.91 29.01
C ILE A 159 0.75 15.34 29.49
N GLU A 160 1.16 14.95 30.70
CA GLU A 160 2.49 15.24 31.27
C GLU A 160 3.63 14.64 30.40
N ASN A 161 3.39 13.54 29.72
CA ASN A 161 4.32 12.91 28.79
C ASN A 161 4.20 13.45 27.34
N GLY A 162 3.49 14.56 27.13
CA GLY A 162 3.34 15.19 25.82
C GLY A 162 2.35 14.48 24.88
N GLY A 163 1.54 13.58 25.42
CA GLY A 163 0.46 12.93 24.69
C GLY A 163 -0.75 13.85 24.51
N THR A 164 -1.60 13.52 23.56
CA THR A 164 -2.89 14.18 23.34
C THR A 164 -4.02 13.18 23.50
N ASP A 165 -5.12 13.60 24.11
CA ASP A 165 -6.34 12.78 24.15
C ASP A 165 -7.29 13.19 23.04
N ARG A 166 -7.85 12.22 22.34
CA ARG A 166 -8.74 12.43 21.19
C ARG A 166 -9.96 11.53 21.27
N LYS A 167 -11.09 12.06 20.92
CA LYS A 167 -12.37 11.33 20.90
C LYS A 167 -13.06 11.54 19.56
N SER A 168 -13.65 10.47 19.01
CA SER A 168 -14.62 10.62 17.92
C SER A 168 -15.90 11.24 18.46
N VAL A 169 -16.39 12.25 17.79
CA VAL A 169 -17.69 12.87 18.10
C VAL A 169 -18.71 12.25 17.14
N VAL A 170 -19.69 11.57 17.72
CA VAL A 170 -20.83 10.99 17.02
C VAL A 170 -21.96 12.01 16.99
#